data_740bac4132cc34c153675943265425b9
#
_entry.id   740bac4132cc34c153675943265425b9
#
_cell.length_a   1.000
_cell.length_b   1.000
_cell.length_c   1.000
_cell.angle_alpha   90.00
_cell.angle_beta   90.00
_cell.angle_gamma   90.00
#
_symmetry.space_group_name_H-M   'P 1'
#
loop_
_entity.id
_entity.type
_entity.pdbx_description
1 polymer ?
#
loop_
_entity_poly.entity_id
_entity_poly.type
_entity_poly.pdbx_seq_one_letter_code
_entity_poly.pdbx_strand_id
1 'polypeptide(L)'
;MADLKKYPSNIFVSLNDLLKMEHLSRGFSFLASKQKVRSILGGKHASKLRGRGLDFEEVRNYVPGDDIRNIDWKVTARTQKTHTRVYSEEKEKPALIIVDQSKSMFFGSQKKTKSVVAAEIAALTAFKVLKEGDRVGGVVFADKGIDIIYPKRDRKNILRFLEKIVTRNRELIDSEPMEFEKALNTVLSKVKNIVTHDFLVVIISDFNRYNPDLIKFISRLSLHNDVILTKVYDPMEKMIPQTKIIAGDTKRQLLLDGDERKLRDRFESTFNEDFEKFKEQMKKHRIPVTSIDTIKDTDVQLKELFKSKKK
;
A
#
# COMPACT_ATOMS: atom_id res chain seq x y z
N MET A 1 -3.62 32.50 -3.28
CA MET A 1 -3.03 32.86 -1.97
C MET A 1 -3.98 32.65 -0.79
N ALA A 2 -5.30 32.88 -0.91
CA ALA A 2 -6.26 32.63 0.18
C ALA A 2 -6.31 31.14 0.62
N ASP A 3 -6.20 30.20 -0.32
CA ASP A 3 -6.21 28.75 -0.05
C ASP A 3 -5.01 28.28 0.80
N LEU A 4 -3.83 28.88 0.62
CA LEU A 4 -2.62 28.53 1.38
C LEU A 4 -2.66 28.95 2.86
N LYS A 5 -3.43 30.00 3.20
CA LYS A 5 -3.64 30.37 4.61
C LYS A 5 -4.59 29.44 5.33
N LYS A 6 -5.59 28.89 4.62
CA LYS A 6 -6.58 27.97 5.18
C LYS A 6 -6.04 26.53 5.25
N TYR A 7 -5.20 26.13 4.28
CA TYR A 7 -4.66 24.79 4.17
C TYR A 7 -3.13 24.84 4.06
N PRO A 8 -2.40 25.01 5.18
CA PRO A 8 -0.94 25.05 5.17
C PRO A 8 -0.36 23.76 4.58
N SER A 9 0.69 23.87 3.78
CA SER A 9 1.46 22.73 3.30
C SER A 9 2.03 21.96 4.50
N ASN A 10 2.20 20.66 4.36
CA ASN A 10 2.61 19.72 5.42
C ASN A 10 1.52 19.37 6.46
N ILE A 11 0.53 20.22 6.68
CA ILE A 11 -0.67 19.90 7.47
C ILE A 11 -1.75 19.33 6.56
N PHE A 12 -1.90 19.94 5.39
CA PHE A 12 -2.79 19.50 4.31
C PHE A 12 -1.99 19.25 3.03
N VAL A 13 -2.51 18.37 2.20
CA VAL A 13 -1.91 18.06 0.90
C VAL A 13 -2.63 18.78 -0.23
N SER A 14 -1.89 19.26 -1.21
CA SER A 14 -2.45 19.79 -2.47
C SER A 14 -2.26 18.79 -3.60
N LEU A 15 -3.08 18.91 -4.65
CA LEU A 15 -2.93 18.08 -5.84
C LEU A 15 -1.54 18.25 -6.47
N ASN A 16 -1.00 19.48 -6.49
CA ASN A 16 0.34 19.74 -7.01
C ASN A 16 1.44 19.02 -6.24
N ASP A 17 1.30 18.90 -4.91
CA ASP A 17 2.28 18.17 -4.10
C ASP A 17 2.24 16.68 -4.40
N LEU A 18 1.05 16.11 -4.59
CA LEU A 18 0.89 14.70 -4.98
C LEU A 18 1.39 14.44 -6.41
N LEU A 19 1.24 15.39 -7.34
CA LEU A 19 1.77 15.26 -8.70
C LEU A 19 3.31 15.23 -8.73
N LYS A 20 3.98 15.94 -7.83
CA LYS A 20 5.45 15.88 -7.70
C LYS A 20 5.94 14.47 -7.38
N MET A 21 5.11 13.65 -6.72
CA MET A 21 5.44 12.26 -6.39
C MET A 21 5.62 11.38 -7.64
N GLU A 22 5.06 11.76 -8.80
CA GLU A 22 5.26 11.04 -10.06
C GLU A 22 6.74 10.91 -10.43
N HIS A 23 7.50 12.01 -10.27
CA HIS A 23 8.94 12.01 -10.53
C HIS A 23 9.73 11.21 -9.49
N LEU A 24 9.31 11.26 -8.24
CA LEU A 24 9.96 10.59 -7.11
C LEU A 24 9.65 9.08 -7.07
N SER A 25 8.62 8.61 -7.79
CA SER A 25 8.25 7.20 -7.90
C SER A 25 9.29 6.32 -8.62
N ARG A 26 10.37 6.93 -9.13
CA ARG A 26 11.49 6.23 -9.75
C ARG A 26 12.43 5.69 -8.65
N GLY A 27 12.86 4.43 -8.76
CA GLY A 27 13.93 3.89 -7.92
C GLY A 27 13.52 2.95 -6.79
N PHE A 28 12.25 2.57 -6.68
CA PHE A 28 11.80 1.46 -5.86
C PHE A 28 10.78 0.59 -6.60
N SER A 29 10.59 -0.64 -6.16
CA SER A 29 9.55 -1.53 -6.71
C SER A 29 8.92 -2.33 -5.58
N PHE A 30 7.60 -2.28 -5.49
CA PHE A 30 6.84 -3.15 -4.59
C PHE A 30 6.95 -4.63 -5.01
N LEU A 31 7.22 -4.88 -6.28
CA LEU A 31 7.39 -6.22 -6.84
C LEU A 31 8.80 -6.80 -6.58
N ALA A 32 9.79 -5.96 -6.27
CA ALA A 32 11.14 -6.42 -5.92
C ALA A 32 11.18 -7.13 -4.56
N SER A 33 10.17 -6.95 -3.71
CA SER A 33 9.90 -7.78 -2.54
C SER A 33 9.21 -9.11 -2.89
N LYS A 34 9.29 -9.54 -4.13
CA LYS A 34 9.05 -10.94 -4.49
C LYS A 34 10.09 -11.81 -3.75
N GLN A 35 9.86 -12.08 -2.47
CA GLN A 35 10.12 -13.43 -2.03
C GLN A 35 9.43 -14.29 -3.07
N LYS A 36 10.22 -15.14 -3.74
CA LYS A 36 9.72 -16.18 -4.63
C LYS A 36 8.65 -16.96 -3.85
N VAL A 37 7.44 -16.44 -3.80
CA VAL A 37 6.28 -17.26 -3.57
C VAL A 37 6.19 -18.07 -4.84
N ARG A 38 6.95 -19.17 -4.88
CA ARG A 38 6.67 -20.25 -5.78
C ARG A 38 5.19 -20.50 -5.61
N SER A 39 4.41 -20.11 -6.59
CA SER A 39 3.05 -20.55 -6.73
C SER A 39 3.12 -22.07 -6.66
N ILE A 40 2.73 -22.62 -5.50
CA ILE A 40 2.63 -24.07 -5.27
C ILE A 40 1.56 -24.67 -6.21
N LEU A 41 0.82 -23.82 -6.92
CA LEU A 41 -0.16 -24.18 -7.96
C LEU A 41 0.36 -24.09 -9.39
N GLY A 42 1.67 -23.91 -9.60
CA GLY A 42 2.33 -24.17 -10.89
C GLY A 42 2.32 -25.64 -11.25
N GLY A 43 1.17 -26.27 -11.07
CA GLY A 43 0.90 -27.60 -11.63
C GLY A 43 0.98 -27.51 -13.15
N LYS A 44 1.69 -28.46 -13.75
CA LYS A 44 1.94 -28.73 -15.16
C LYS A 44 0.67 -28.70 -16.06
N HIS A 45 0.08 -27.53 -16.26
CA HIS A 45 -0.91 -27.34 -17.31
C HIS A 45 -0.56 -26.07 -18.07
N ALA A 46 0.15 -26.26 -19.20
CA ALA A 46 0.27 -25.24 -20.20
C ALA A 46 -1.14 -24.76 -20.58
N SER A 47 -1.45 -23.51 -20.24
CA SER A 47 -2.72 -22.90 -20.62
C SER A 47 -2.80 -22.85 -22.14
N LYS A 48 -3.84 -23.47 -22.73
CA LYS A 48 -4.15 -23.45 -24.17
C LYS A 48 -4.75 -22.11 -24.61
N LEU A 49 -4.49 -21.01 -23.94
CA LEU A 49 -5.08 -19.72 -24.26
C LEU A 49 -4.24 -19.00 -25.32
N ARG A 50 -4.80 -18.90 -26.53
CA ARG A 50 -4.34 -17.96 -27.57
C ARG A 50 -4.81 -16.55 -27.16
N GLY A 51 -3.87 -15.66 -26.82
CA GLY A 51 -4.18 -14.28 -26.48
C GLY A 51 -2.97 -13.37 -26.60
N ARG A 52 -3.19 -12.09 -26.86
CA ARG A 52 -2.20 -11.02 -26.81
C ARG A 52 -1.53 -10.99 -25.42
N GLY A 53 -0.20 -10.97 -25.37
CA GLY A 53 0.56 -10.81 -24.12
C GLY A 53 1.39 -12.03 -23.74
N LEU A 54 1.87 -12.81 -24.73
CA LEU A 54 2.87 -13.86 -24.50
C LEU A 54 4.27 -13.29 -24.72
N ASP A 55 5.03 -13.13 -23.64
CA ASP A 55 6.44 -12.79 -23.72
C ASP A 55 7.29 -14.05 -23.89
N PHE A 56 8.29 -13.96 -24.81
CA PHE A 56 9.25 -15.01 -24.99
C PHE A 56 10.11 -15.16 -23.73
N GLU A 57 10.14 -16.36 -23.14
CA GLU A 57 10.90 -16.65 -21.94
C GLU A 57 12.23 -17.35 -22.26
N GLU A 58 12.15 -18.48 -22.93
CA GLU A 58 13.34 -19.29 -23.29
C GLU A 58 13.09 -20.24 -24.46
N VAL A 59 14.17 -20.81 -24.97
CA VAL A 59 14.12 -21.96 -25.86
C VAL A 59 14.66 -23.18 -25.11
N ARG A 60 13.83 -24.23 -24.99
CA ARG A 60 14.21 -25.50 -24.37
C ARG A 60 14.07 -26.68 -25.33
N ASN A 61 14.61 -27.82 -24.96
CA ASN A 61 14.37 -29.05 -25.73
C ASN A 61 12.88 -29.38 -25.75
N TYR A 62 12.39 -29.80 -26.90
CA TYR A 62 11.01 -30.28 -27.08
C TYR A 62 10.77 -31.53 -26.22
N VAL A 63 9.64 -31.58 -25.57
CA VAL A 63 9.16 -32.75 -24.82
C VAL A 63 7.85 -33.21 -25.45
N PRO A 64 7.64 -34.54 -25.65
CA PRO A 64 6.38 -35.06 -26.18
C PRO A 64 5.18 -34.49 -25.42
N GLY A 65 4.25 -33.83 -26.16
CA GLY A 65 3.12 -33.12 -25.61
C GLY A 65 3.21 -31.59 -25.67
N ASP A 66 4.39 -31.03 -26.00
CA ASP A 66 4.51 -29.61 -26.32
C ASP A 66 3.80 -29.26 -27.64
N ASP A 67 3.29 -28.03 -27.75
CA ASP A 67 2.66 -27.55 -28.97
C ASP A 67 3.70 -27.41 -30.09
N ILE A 68 3.57 -28.21 -31.15
CA ILE A 68 4.45 -28.23 -32.31
C ILE A 68 4.55 -26.88 -33.04
N ARG A 69 3.57 -25.98 -32.86
CA ARG A 69 3.57 -24.63 -33.44
C ARG A 69 4.61 -23.72 -32.80
N ASN A 70 5.05 -24.06 -31.61
CA ASN A 70 6.05 -23.32 -30.85
C ASN A 70 7.48 -23.84 -31.12
N ILE A 71 7.66 -24.81 -32.04
CA ILE A 71 8.98 -25.29 -32.39
C ILE A 71 9.80 -24.16 -33.03
N ASP A 72 11.00 -23.94 -32.48
CA ASP A 72 11.97 -23.03 -33.08
C ASP A 72 12.81 -23.78 -34.15
N TRP A 73 12.32 -23.74 -35.37
CA TRP A 73 12.97 -24.41 -36.51
C TRP A 73 14.38 -23.91 -36.76
N LYS A 74 14.68 -22.64 -36.44
CA LYS A 74 16.03 -22.07 -36.64
C LYS A 74 17.04 -22.64 -35.63
N VAL A 75 16.65 -22.77 -34.36
CA VAL A 75 17.48 -23.39 -33.34
C VAL A 75 17.58 -24.90 -33.57
N THR A 76 16.47 -25.55 -33.91
CA THR A 76 16.39 -26.99 -34.23
C THR A 76 17.33 -27.36 -35.37
N ALA A 77 17.34 -26.59 -36.46
CA ALA A 77 18.25 -26.86 -37.61
C ALA A 77 19.74 -26.74 -37.25
N ARG A 78 20.06 -25.79 -36.35
CA ARG A 78 21.45 -25.57 -35.93
C ARG A 78 21.94 -26.62 -34.93
N THR A 79 21.08 -27.08 -34.03
CA THR A 79 21.47 -28.00 -32.95
C THR A 79 21.17 -29.45 -33.25
N GLN A 80 20.45 -29.74 -34.34
CA GLN A 80 19.97 -31.07 -34.72
C GLN A 80 19.09 -31.76 -33.66
N LYS A 81 18.56 -30.96 -32.70
CA LYS A 81 17.63 -31.42 -31.68
C LYS A 81 16.41 -30.51 -31.71
N THR A 82 15.22 -31.07 -31.60
CA THR A 82 13.98 -30.30 -31.62
C THR A 82 13.90 -29.41 -30.40
N HIS A 83 13.74 -28.10 -30.61
CA HIS A 83 13.59 -27.10 -29.57
C HIS A 83 12.23 -26.40 -29.67
N THR A 84 11.64 -26.09 -28.53
CA THR A 84 10.39 -25.33 -28.44
C THR A 84 10.64 -24.00 -27.77
N ARG A 85 9.92 -22.97 -28.23
CA ARG A 85 9.86 -21.66 -27.57
C ARG A 85 8.88 -21.74 -26.42
N VAL A 86 9.33 -21.36 -25.23
CA VAL A 86 8.49 -21.20 -24.05
C VAL A 86 8.09 -19.74 -23.96
N TYR A 87 6.82 -19.50 -23.78
CA TYR A 87 6.27 -18.18 -23.58
C TYR A 87 5.66 -18.10 -22.18
N SER A 88 5.91 -17.00 -21.49
CA SER A 88 5.20 -16.66 -20.26
C SER A 88 4.05 -15.73 -20.59
N GLU A 89 2.93 -15.91 -19.90
CA GLU A 89 1.80 -14.99 -19.98
C GLU A 89 2.11 -13.81 -19.05
N GLU A 90 2.27 -12.62 -19.62
CA GLU A 90 2.35 -11.39 -18.84
C GLU A 90 0.95 -11.09 -18.28
N LYS A 91 0.69 -11.54 -17.05
CA LYS A 91 -0.56 -11.25 -16.35
C LYS A 91 -0.49 -9.86 -15.75
N GLU A 92 -1.37 -8.96 -16.22
CA GLU A 92 -1.61 -7.69 -15.54
C GLU A 92 -1.98 -7.94 -14.08
N LYS A 93 -1.33 -7.25 -13.17
CA LYS A 93 -1.60 -7.32 -11.75
C LYS A 93 -2.29 -6.03 -11.27
N PRO A 94 -3.63 -6.00 -11.23
CA PRO A 94 -4.32 -4.80 -10.82
C PRO A 94 -3.96 -4.44 -9.38
N ALA A 95 -3.73 -3.15 -9.11
CA ALA A 95 -3.50 -2.66 -7.77
C ALA A 95 -4.71 -1.92 -7.22
N LEU A 96 -5.02 -2.15 -5.94
CA LEU A 96 -5.97 -1.35 -5.17
C LEU A 96 -5.24 -0.73 -3.97
N ILE A 97 -5.23 0.60 -3.91
CA ILE A 97 -4.58 1.36 -2.85
C ILE A 97 -5.67 1.87 -1.92
N ILE A 98 -5.64 1.44 -0.66
CA ILE A 98 -6.58 1.85 0.38
C ILE A 98 -5.84 2.84 1.27
N VAL A 99 -6.29 4.09 1.28
CA VAL A 99 -5.66 5.15 2.06
C VAL A 99 -6.63 5.70 3.10
N ASP A 100 -6.15 5.74 4.33
CA ASP A 100 -6.85 6.27 5.48
C ASP A 100 -6.67 7.78 5.55
N GLN A 101 -7.79 8.52 5.53
CA GLN A 101 -7.90 9.95 5.72
C GLN A 101 -8.93 10.24 6.84
N SER A 102 -8.92 9.44 7.90
CA SER A 102 -9.74 9.65 9.09
C SER A 102 -9.09 10.64 10.06
N LYS A 103 -9.86 11.12 11.05
CA LYS A 103 -9.41 12.10 12.05
C LYS A 103 -8.18 11.64 12.81
N SER A 104 -8.01 10.34 13.07
CA SER A 104 -6.80 9.80 13.72
C SER A 104 -5.52 10.03 12.93
N MET A 105 -5.63 10.19 11.60
CA MET A 105 -4.52 10.52 10.72
C MET A 105 -4.18 12.03 10.71
N PHE A 106 -5.02 12.88 11.30
CA PHE A 106 -4.79 14.32 11.39
C PHE A 106 -3.92 14.67 12.61
N PHE A 107 -2.75 14.05 12.66
CA PHE A 107 -1.76 14.26 13.71
C PHE A 107 -0.35 14.30 13.14
N GLY A 108 0.48 15.19 13.65
CA GLY A 108 1.90 15.30 13.32
C GLY A 108 2.59 16.30 14.25
N SER A 109 3.76 15.92 14.78
CA SER A 109 4.45 16.69 15.81
C SER A 109 5.51 17.68 15.29
N GLN A 110 6.04 17.43 14.09
CA GLN A 110 7.18 18.23 13.59
C GLN A 110 7.00 18.67 12.13
N LYS A 111 7.12 17.73 11.17
CA LYS A 111 7.25 18.09 9.75
C LYS A 111 5.93 17.96 9.00
N LYS A 112 5.28 16.82 9.08
CA LYS A 112 4.04 16.52 8.33
C LYS A 112 3.02 15.84 9.24
N THR A 113 1.74 15.92 8.85
CA THR A 113 0.71 15.07 9.46
C THR A 113 0.75 13.65 8.86
N LYS A 114 0.28 12.66 9.62
CA LYS A 114 0.16 11.26 9.12
C LYS A 114 -0.70 11.20 7.85
N SER A 115 -1.76 12.03 7.77
CA SER A 115 -2.64 12.10 6.60
C SER A 115 -1.93 12.56 5.33
N VAL A 116 -1.00 13.52 5.44
CA VAL A 116 -0.16 13.98 4.33
C VAL A 116 0.80 12.87 3.89
N VAL A 117 1.49 12.23 4.84
CA VAL A 117 2.41 11.12 4.54
C VAL A 117 1.65 9.96 3.87
N ALA A 118 0.47 9.60 4.38
CA ALA A 118 -0.36 8.57 3.76
C ALA A 118 -0.77 8.92 2.32
N ALA A 119 -1.11 10.18 2.06
CA ALA A 119 -1.42 10.66 0.71
C ALA A 119 -0.21 10.60 -0.23
N GLU A 120 0.98 10.96 0.25
CA GLU A 120 2.24 10.86 -0.52
C GLU A 120 2.58 9.40 -0.86
N ILE A 121 2.44 8.48 0.11
CA ILE A 121 2.64 7.03 -0.12
C ILE A 121 1.66 6.53 -1.18
N ALA A 122 0.39 6.90 -1.08
CA ALA A 122 -0.64 6.50 -2.04
C ALA A 122 -0.32 7.01 -3.46
N ALA A 123 0.12 8.27 -3.60
CA ALA A 123 0.52 8.84 -4.87
C ALA A 123 1.76 8.15 -5.47
N LEU A 124 2.83 7.97 -4.67
CA LEU A 124 4.04 7.26 -5.08
C LEU A 124 3.72 5.84 -5.57
N THR A 125 2.88 5.12 -4.82
CA THR A 125 2.44 3.76 -5.16
C THR A 125 1.65 3.77 -6.47
N ALA A 126 0.67 4.68 -6.61
CA ALA A 126 -0.18 4.75 -7.80
C ALA A 126 0.62 5.03 -9.07
N PHE A 127 1.52 6.01 -9.04
CA PHE A 127 2.37 6.32 -10.20
C PHE A 127 3.37 5.20 -10.50
N LYS A 128 3.89 4.54 -9.47
CA LYS A 128 4.81 3.41 -9.66
C LYS A 128 4.14 2.25 -10.37
N VAL A 129 2.97 1.82 -9.89
CA VAL A 129 2.20 0.72 -10.48
C VAL A 129 1.76 1.04 -11.91
N LEU A 130 1.28 2.26 -12.17
CA LEU A 130 0.93 2.68 -13.53
C LEU A 130 2.14 2.61 -14.48
N LYS A 131 3.32 3.02 -14.00
CA LYS A 131 4.55 2.98 -14.79
C LYS A 131 5.01 1.56 -15.11
N GLU A 132 4.71 0.60 -14.24
CA GLU A 132 4.94 -0.83 -14.46
C GLU A 132 3.93 -1.44 -15.44
N GLY A 133 2.94 -0.65 -15.89
CA GLY A 133 1.97 -1.06 -16.89
C GLY A 133 0.69 -1.64 -16.33
N ASP A 134 0.54 -1.68 -15.02
CA ASP A 134 -0.60 -2.29 -14.34
C ASP A 134 -1.78 -1.32 -14.14
N ARG A 135 -2.96 -1.88 -13.87
CA ARG A 135 -4.17 -1.11 -13.57
C ARG A 135 -4.14 -0.64 -12.12
N VAL A 136 -4.48 0.63 -11.88
CA VAL A 136 -4.51 1.24 -10.56
C VAL A 136 -5.90 1.70 -10.21
N GLY A 137 -6.39 1.29 -9.04
CA GLY A 137 -7.58 1.81 -8.38
C GLY A 137 -7.26 2.28 -6.96
N GLY A 138 -8.21 2.93 -6.34
CA GLY A 138 -8.04 3.43 -4.98
C GLY A 138 -9.32 3.47 -4.17
N VAL A 139 -9.18 3.36 -2.86
CA VAL A 139 -10.22 3.61 -1.88
C VAL A 139 -9.71 4.66 -0.92
N VAL A 140 -10.41 5.77 -0.82
CA VAL A 140 -10.15 6.80 0.18
C VAL A 140 -11.17 6.63 1.30
N PHE A 141 -10.69 6.25 2.46
CA PHE A 141 -11.48 6.06 3.64
C PHE A 141 -11.35 7.30 4.55
N ALA A 142 -12.48 7.88 4.94
CA ALA A 142 -12.53 9.05 5.82
C ALA A 142 -13.77 9.00 6.71
N ASP A 143 -13.79 9.80 7.80
CA ASP A 143 -14.92 9.85 8.72
C ASP A 143 -16.23 10.28 8.03
N LYS A 144 -16.15 11.15 7.02
CA LYS A 144 -17.32 11.61 6.24
C LYS A 144 -17.73 10.67 5.10
N GLY A 145 -17.06 9.54 4.94
CA GLY A 145 -17.44 8.56 3.92
C GLY A 145 -16.27 7.92 3.18
N ILE A 146 -16.60 7.22 2.11
CA ILE A 146 -15.66 6.41 1.35
C ILE A 146 -15.80 6.74 -0.13
N ASP A 147 -14.68 7.06 -0.78
CA ASP A 147 -14.61 7.22 -2.23
C ASP A 147 -13.92 6.01 -2.83
N ILE A 148 -14.45 5.51 -3.95
CA ILE A 148 -13.93 4.35 -4.66
C ILE A 148 -13.61 4.72 -6.09
N ILE A 149 -12.42 4.40 -6.52
CA ILE A 149 -11.93 4.50 -7.89
C ILE A 149 -11.55 3.10 -8.37
N TYR A 150 -12.30 2.56 -9.33
CA TYR A 150 -12.03 1.23 -9.87
C TYR A 150 -10.73 1.18 -10.65
N PRO A 151 -10.00 0.04 -10.63
CA PRO A 151 -8.70 -0.08 -11.28
C PRO A 151 -8.75 0.12 -12.80
N LYS A 152 -7.98 1.09 -13.32
CA LYS A 152 -7.81 1.35 -14.76
C LYS A 152 -6.36 1.66 -15.06
N ARG A 153 -5.90 1.33 -16.26
CA ARG A 153 -4.58 1.69 -16.77
C ARG A 153 -4.64 3.06 -17.46
N ASP A 154 -4.93 4.08 -16.68
CA ASP A 154 -5.09 5.45 -17.17
C ASP A 154 -4.61 6.46 -16.15
N ARG A 155 -3.77 7.41 -16.58
CA ARG A 155 -3.28 8.50 -15.74
C ARG A 155 -4.43 9.39 -15.22
N LYS A 156 -5.49 9.59 -16.00
CA LYS A 156 -6.67 10.33 -15.55
C LYS A 156 -7.36 9.68 -14.37
N ASN A 157 -7.33 8.34 -14.30
CA ASN A 157 -7.87 7.60 -13.17
C ASN A 157 -7.10 7.85 -11.89
N ILE A 158 -5.76 7.94 -11.98
CA ILE A 158 -4.92 8.33 -10.83
C ILE A 158 -5.23 9.76 -10.41
N LEU A 159 -5.36 10.71 -11.34
CA LEU A 159 -5.70 12.08 -10.99
C LEU A 159 -7.01 12.17 -10.19
N ARG A 160 -8.06 11.45 -10.61
CA ARG A 160 -9.31 11.36 -9.86
C ARG A 160 -9.12 10.79 -8.45
N PHE A 161 -8.26 9.78 -8.31
CA PHE A 161 -7.94 9.22 -6.99
C PHE A 161 -7.24 10.24 -6.10
N LEU A 162 -6.24 10.95 -6.63
CA LEU A 162 -5.52 12.00 -5.89
C LEU A 162 -6.43 13.18 -5.53
N GLU A 163 -7.34 13.60 -6.41
CA GLU A 163 -8.35 14.63 -6.12
C GLU A 163 -9.26 14.22 -4.95
N LYS A 164 -9.66 12.94 -4.89
CA LYS A 164 -10.45 12.42 -3.76
C LYS A 164 -9.65 12.43 -2.46
N ILE A 165 -8.37 12.07 -2.50
CA ILE A 165 -7.49 12.17 -1.33
C ILE A 165 -7.40 13.62 -0.85
N VAL A 166 -7.16 14.58 -1.74
CA VAL A 166 -7.08 16.01 -1.40
C VAL A 166 -8.39 16.51 -0.79
N THR A 167 -9.52 16.13 -1.36
CA THR A 167 -10.84 16.50 -0.83
C THR A 167 -11.03 16.00 0.60
N ARG A 168 -10.78 14.70 0.83
CA ARG A 168 -10.91 14.10 2.16
C ARG A 168 -9.90 14.63 3.17
N ASN A 169 -8.69 14.91 2.71
CA ASN A 169 -7.65 15.51 3.55
C ASN A 169 -8.05 16.92 4.05
N ARG A 170 -8.65 17.74 3.20
CA ARG A 170 -9.13 19.07 3.58
C ARG A 170 -10.34 19.03 4.53
N GLU A 171 -11.18 18.02 4.42
CA GLU A 171 -12.34 17.81 5.31
C GLU A 171 -11.94 17.43 6.74
N LEU A 172 -10.67 17.05 6.99
CA LEU A 172 -10.17 16.67 8.31
C LEU A 172 -10.26 17.82 9.34
N ILE A 173 -10.25 19.06 8.89
CA ILE A 173 -10.34 20.23 9.79
C ILE A 173 -11.68 20.22 10.55
N ASP A 174 -12.76 19.90 9.83
CA ASP A 174 -14.14 19.94 10.33
C ASP A 174 -14.73 18.53 10.50
N SER A 175 -13.91 17.47 10.49
CA SER A 175 -14.39 16.10 10.68
C SER A 175 -14.47 15.75 12.15
N GLU A 176 -15.56 15.08 12.53
CA GLU A 176 -15.67 14.39 13.79
C GLU A 176 -15.31 12.91 13.60
N PRO A 177 -14.68 12.27 14.60
CA PRO A 177 -14.38 10.85 14.52
C PRO A 177 -15.65 10.01 14.34
N MET A 178 -15.71 9.22 13.27
CA MET A 178 -16.79 8.25 13.05
C MET A 178 -16.63 7.04 13.97
N GLU A 179 -17.73 6.33 14.24
CA GLU A 179 -17.65 4.99 14.83
C GLU A 179 -16.86 4.06 13.91
N PHE A 180 -15.67 3.71 14.34
CA PHE A 180 -14.70 2.97 13.56
C PHE A 180 -15.26 1.66 12.97
N GLU A 181 -16.05 0.91 13.74
CA GLU A 181 -16.61 -0.37 13.29
C GLU A 181 -17.58 -0.22 12.12
N LYS A 182 -18.44 0.80 12.12
CA LYS A 182 -19.36 1.04 11.00
C LYS A 182 -18.61 1.43 9.74
N ALA A 183 -17.62 2.30 9.89
CA ALA A 183 -16.78 2.72 8.79
C ALA A 183 -15.99 1.56 8.22
N LEU A 184 -15.35 0.76 9.07
CA LEU A 184 -14.60 -0.40 8.69
C LEU A 184 -15.47 -1.40 7.91
N ASN A 185 -16.61 -1.81 8.45
CA ASN A 185 -17.51 -2.77 7.79
C ASN A 185 -17.94 -2.29 6.41
N THR A 186 -18.14 -0.99 6.23
CA THR A 186 -18.47 -0.41 4.92
C THR A 186 -17.28 -0.51 3.95
N VAL A 187 -16.06 -0.22 4.39
CA VAL A 187 -14.84 -0.40 3.57
C VAL A 187 -14.68 -1.87 3.18
N LEU A 188 -14.77 -2.77 4.17
CA LEU A 188 -14.55 -4.20 3.98
C LEU A 188 -15.52 -4.79 2.95
N SER A 189 -16.81 -4.43 3.03
CA SER A 189 -17.82 -4.90 2.08
C SER A 189 -17.57 -4.42 0.66
N LYS A 190 -17.17 -3.15 0.50
CA LYS A 190 -16.89 -2.54 -0.81
C LYS A 190 -15.60 -3.09 -1.44
N VAL A 191 -14.54 -3.23 -0.64
CA VAL A 191 -13.25 -3.78 -1.11
C VAL A 191 -13.42 -5.24 -1.56
N LYS A 192 -14.20 -6.05 -0.83
CA LYS A 192 -14.51 -7.44 -1.22
C LYS A 192 -15.13 -7.57 -2.61
N ASN A 193 -15.91 -6.58 -3.04
CA ASN A 193 -16.55 -6.59 -4.35
C ASN A 193 -15.61 -6.15 -5.49
N ILE A 194 -14.49 -5.52 -5.17
CA ILE A 194 -13.50 -5.02 -6.15
C ILE A 194 -12.35 -5.99 -6.30
N VAL A 195 -11.81 -6.45 -5.16
CA VAL A 195 -10.63 -7.32 -5.11
C VAL A 195 -11.07 -8.77 -5.27
N THR A 196 -10.74 -9.35 -6.42
CA THR A 196 -11.00 -10.76 -6.71
C THR A 196 -9.75 -11.60 -6.46
N HIS A 197 -8.94 -11.81 -7.48
CA HIS A 197 -7.71 -12.63 -7.44
C HIS A 197 -6.57 -11.88 -8.12
N ASP A 198 -5.34 -12.19 -7.71
CA ASP A 198 -4.10 -11.67 -8.28
C ASP A 198 -3.93 -10.14 -8.19
N PHE A 199 -4.59 -9.49 -7.21
CA PHE A 199 -4.41 -8.07 -6.93
C PHE A 199 -3.16 -7.81 -6.07
N LEU A 200 -2.56 -6.64 -6.27
CA LEU A 200 -1.72 -5.98 -5.27
C LEU A 200 -2.61 -5.04 -4.44
N VAL A 201 -2.79 -5.35 -3.16
CA VAL A 201 -3.57 -4.51 -2.24
C VAL A 201 -2.60 -3.82 -1.27
N VAL A 202 -2.57 -2.49 -1.31
CA VAL A 202 -1.74 -1.68 -0.39
C VAL A 202 -2.67 -0.93 0.54
N ILE A 203 -2.55 -1.19 1.86
CA ILE A 203 -3.35 -0.53 2.89
C ILE A 203 -2.45 0.41 3.68
N ILE A 204 -2.81 1.69 3.71
CA ILE A 204 -2.04 2.77 4.33
C ILE A 204 -2.89 3.39 5.44
N SER A 205 -2.51 3.19 6.70
CA SER A 205 -3.23 3.67 7.89
C SER A 205 -2.27 3.74 9.08
N ASP A 206 -2.70 4.30 10.19
CA ASP A 206 -1.98 4.21 11.46
C ASP A 206 -2.20 2.89 12.20
N PHE A 207 -3.21 2.11 11.79
CA PHE A 207 -3.60 0.85 12.43
C PHE A 207 -3.76 0.93 13.96
N ASN A 208 -4.04 2.12 14.50
CA ASN A 208 -4.20 2.29 15.96
C ASN A 208 -5.52 1.67 16.48
N ARG A 209 -6.47 1.45 15.59
CA ARG A 209 -7.80 0.88 15.90
C ARG A 209 -8.04 -0.40 15.10
N TYR A 210 -7.13 -1.38 15.19
CA TYR A 210 -7.39 -2.67 14.57
C TYR A 210 -8.22 -3.57 15.51
N ASN A 211 -9.10 -4.35 14.93
CA ASN A 211 -9.93 -5.32 15.63
C ASN A 211 -9.81 -6.72 14.98
N PRO A 212 -10.32 -7.78 15.60
CA PRO A 212 -10.26 -9.13 15.04
C PRO A 212 -10.90 -9.26 13.65
N ASP A 213 -11.93 -8.46 13.34
CA ASP A 213 -12.61 -8.53 12.05
C ASP A 213 -11.76 -7.93 10.93
N LEU A 214 -11.02 -6.85 11.19
CA LEU A 214 -10.03 -6.32 10.26
C LEU A 214 -8.92 -7.35 9.97
N ILE A 215 -8.40 -8.01 11.01
CA ILE A 215 -7.39 -9.05 10.87
C ILE A 215 -7.90 -10.21 10.02
N LYS A 216 -9.10 -10.71 10.31
CA LYS A 216 -9.78 -11.73 9.52
C LYS A 216 -9.94 -11.34 8.06
N PHE A 217 -10.35 -10.09 7.81
CA PHE A 217 -10.56 -9.59 6.46
C PHE A 217 -9.24 -9.54 5.69
N ILE A 218 -8.21 -8.91 6.26
CA ILE A 218 -6.88 -8.81 5.63
C ILE A 218 -6.31 -10.20 5.35
N SER A 219 -6.46 -11.13 6.30
CA SER A 219 -6.02 -12.52 6.13
C SER A 219 -6.75 -13.23 4.99
N ARG A 220 -8.05 -13.01 4.82
CA ARG A 220 -8.81 -13.57 3.69
C ARG A 220 -8.40 -12.96 2.35
N LEU A 221 -8.15 -11.66 2.32
CA LEU A 221 -7.64 -11.01 1.10
C LEU A 221 -6.29 -11.60 0.67
N SER A 222 -5.41 -11.90 1.63
CA SER A 222 -4.07 -12.41 1.34
C SER A 222 -4.02 -13.85 0.83
N LEU A 223 -5.13 -14.59 0.87
CA LEU A 223 -5.18 -15.96 0.35
C LEU A 223 -5.00 -16.00 -1.18
N HIS A 224 -5.49 -14.99 -1.89
CA HIS A 224 -5.48 -14.93 -3.35
C HIS A 224 -4.88 -13.63 -3.91
N ASN A 225 -4.34 -12.78 -3.04
CA ASN A 225 -3.81 -11.47 -3.41
C ASN A 225 -2.52 -11.18 -2.65
N ASP A 226 -1.68 -10.33 -3.22
CA ASP A 226 -0.53 -9.78 -2.50
C ASP A 226 -1.00 -8.57 -1.67
N VAL A 227 -0.92 -8.66 -0.35
CA VAL A 227 -1.31 -7.58 0.55
C VAL A 227 -0.07 -6.99 1.21
N ILE A 228 0.04 -5.67 1.20
CA ILE A 228 1.09 -4.90 1.88
C ILE A 228 0.43 -3.91 2.82
N LEU A 229 0.83 -3.92 4.10
CA LEU A 229 0.37 -2.95 5.07
C LEU A 229 1.47 -1.91 5.33
N THR A 230 1.11 -0.64 5.26
CA THR A 230 2.02 0.46 5.57
C THR A 230 1.47 1.27 6.74
N LYS A 231 2.08 1.09 7.91
CA LYS A 231 1.76 1.88 9.10
C LYS A 231 2.42 3.24 9.01
N VAL A 232 1.59 4.28 9.10
CA VAL A 232 2.09 5.66 9.25
C VAL A 232 2.00 6.05 10.72
N TYR A 233 3.07 6.53 11.29
CA TYR A 233 3.13 6.93 12.69
C TYR A 233 3.90 8.25 12.87
N ASP A 234 3.57 8.95 13.94
CA ASP A 234 4.36 10.10 14.37
C ASP A 234 5.26 9.69 15.54
N PRO A 235 6.53 10.13 15.61
CA PRO A 235 7.41 9.80 16.71
C PRO A 235 6.88 10.16 18.10
N MET A 236 6.02 11.18 18.24
CA MET A 236 5.37 11.48 19.52
C MET A 236 4.32 10.44 19.94
N GLU A 237 3.82 9.63 19.02
CA GLU A 237 2.98 8.48 19.38
C GLU A 237 3.79 7.34 20.02
N LYS A 238 5.08 7.34 19.78
CA LYS A 238 6.02 6.36 20.34
C LYS A 238 6.68 6.86 21.62
N MET A 239 7.01 8.14 21.70
CA MET A 239 7.81 8.71 22.77
C MET A 239 7.28 10.07 23.22
N ILE A 240 6.91 10.18 24.49
CA ILE A 240 6.50 11.45 25.10
C ILE A 240 7.76 12.30 25.33
N PRO A 241 7.79 13.58 24.89
CA PRO A 241 8.92 14.47 25.16
C PRO A 241 9.03 14.77 26.67
N GLN A 242 10.24 15.13 27.13
CA GLN A 242 10.51 15.52 28.52
C GLN A 242 9.95 16.92 28.80
N THR A 243 8.63 17.03 28.78
CA THR A 243 7.89 18.25 29.07
C THR A 243 6.43 17.91 29.36
N LYS A 244 5.71 18.83 29.97
CA LYS A 244 4.26 18.68 30.18
C LYS A 244 3.53 18.93 28.86
N ILE A 245 2.74 17.97 28.44
CA ILE A 245 1.91 18.06 27.23
C ILE A 245 0.46 17.81 27.57
N ILE A 246 -0.44 18.47 26.85
CA ILE A 246 -1.86 18.18 26.88
C ILE A 246 -2.17 17.29 25.69
N ALA A 247 -2.48 16.02 25.96
CA ALA A 247 -2.96 15.11 24.96
C ALA A 247 -4.47 14.97 25.08
N GLY A 248 -5.17 14.93 23.95
CA GLY A 248 -6.63 14.81 24.01
C GLY A 248 -7.29 14.75 22.64
N ASP A 249 -8.55 14.46 22.69
CA ASP A 249 -9.47 14.55 21.56
C ASP A 249 -10.45 15.71 21.78
N THR A 250 -11.48 15.82 20.94
CA THR A 250 -12.51 16.86 21.04
C THR A 250 -13.35 16.77 22.32
N LYS A 251 -13.31 15.66 23.06
CA LYS A 251 -14.16 15.40 24.23
C LYS A 251 -13.39 15.32 25.54
N ARG A 252 -12.12 14.93 25.50
CA ARG A 252 -11.31 14.70 26.69
C ARG A 252 -9.90 15.23 26.50
N GLN A 253 -9.36 15.84 27.53
CA GLN A 253 -7.98 16.29 27.59
C GLN A 253 -7.32 15.67 28.83
N LEU A 254 -6.09 15.23 28.66
CA LEU A 254 -5.25 14.65 29.70
C LEU A 254 -3.93 15.39 29.72
N LEU A 255 -3.54 15.90 30.90
CA LEU A 255 -2.21 16.43 31.11
C LEU A 255 -1.25 15.24 31.33
N LEU A 256 -0.26 15.11 30.44
CA LEU A 256 0.82 14.13 30.58
C LEU A 256 2.06 14.84 31.05
N ASP A 257 2.59 14.41 32.20
CA ASP A 257 3.86 14.90 32.73
C ASP A 257 5.00 14.08 32.13
N GLY A 258 5.58 14.62 31.06
CA GLY A 258 6.68 13.97 30.36
C GLY A 258 8.01 13.99 31.15
N ASP A 259 8.11 14.65 32.29
CA ASP A 259 9.28 14.56 33.16
C ASP A 259 9.28 13.24 33.95
N GLU A 260 8.13 12.60 34.12
CA GLU A 260 8.01 11.30 34.77
C GLU A 260 8.54 10.16 33.87
N ARG A 261 9.71 9.64 34.23
CA ARG A 261 10.39 8.57 33.49
C ARG A 261 9.53 7.31 33.35
N LYS A 262 8.87 6.88 34.42
CA LYS A 262 8.02 5.67 34.41
C LYS A 262 6.86 5.80 33.43
N LEU A 263 6.29 6.99 33.28
CA LEU A 263 5.22 7.24 32.31
C LEU A 263 5.75 7.12 30.88
N ARG A 264 6.90 7.70 30.58
CA ARG A 264 7.54 7.59 29.26
C ARG A 264 7.88 6.15 28.91
N ASP A 265 8.55 5.43 29.81
CA ASP A 265 8.95 4.04 29.59
C ASP A 265 7.72 3.13 29.34
N ARG A 266 6.64 3.34 30.10
CA ARG A 266 5.39 2.60 29.92
C ARG A 266 4.69 2.94 28.60
N PHE A 267 4.70 4.19 28.21
CA PHE A 267 4.09 4.64 26.95
C PHE A 267 4.81 4.03 25.75
N GLU A 268 6.15 4.10 25.76
CA GLU A 268 6.98 3.53 24.70
C GLU A 268 6.87 2.00 24.64
N SER A 269 6.87 1.31 25.78
CA SER A 269 6.72 -0.14 25.82
C SER A 269 5.34 -0.57 25.27
N THR A 270 4.27 0.10 25.68
CA THR A 270 2.91 -0.20 25.20
C THR A 270 2.78 -0.01 23.70
N PHE A 271 3.29 1.10 23.14
CA PHE A 271 3.26 1.35 21.71
C PHE A 271 4.02 0.27 20.92
N ASN A 272 5.23 -0.07 21.38
CA ASN A 272 6.06 -1.08 20.72
C ASN A 272 5.42 -2.48 20.82
N GLU A 273 4.89 -2.86 21.99
CA GLU A 273 4.23 -4.16 22.19
C GLU A 273 3.00 -4.33 21.29
N ASP A 274 2.14 -3.33 21.22
CA ASP A 274 0.92 -3.41 20.39
C ASP A 274 1.26 -3.48 18.91
N PHE A 275 2.28 -2.75 18.48
CA PHE A 275 2.73 -2.82 17.10
C PHE A 275 3.39 -4.16 16.76
N GLU A 276 4.25 -4.70 17.64
CA GLU A 276 4.87 -6.01 17.42
C GLU A 276 3.82 -7.13 17.46
N LYS A 277 2.83 -7.09 18.35
CA LYS A 277 1.70 -8.03 18.36
C LYS A 277 0.95 -8.01 17.02
N PHE A 278 0.63 -6.82 16.51
CA PHE A 278 -0.02 -6.68 15.21
C PHE A 278 0.84 -7.26 14.08
N LYS A 279 2.12 -6.94 14.06
CA LYS A 279 3.08 -7.39 13.07
C LYS A 279 3.26 -8.91 13.09
N GLU A 280 3.32 -9.52 14.27
CA GLU A 280 3.38 -10.98 14.44
C GLU A 280 2.13 -11.68 13.91
N GLN A 281 0.95 -11.10 14.16
CA GLN A 281 -0.30 -11.63 13.61
C GLN A 281 -0.29 -11.60 12.07
N MET A 282 0.15 -10.48 11.48
CA MET A 282 0.25 -10.35 10.02
C MET A 282 1.29 -11.31 9.44
N LYS A 283 2.41 -11.51 10.13
CA LYS A 283 3.47 -12.45 9.73
C LYS A 283 2.96 -13.90 9.62
N LYS A 284 2.05 -14.33 10.49
CA LYS A 284 1.39 -15.66 10.41
C LYS A 284 0.67 -15.86 9.08
N HIS A 285 0.15 -14.78 8.50
CA HIS A 285 -0.53 -14.77 7.20
C HIS A 285 0.39 -14.37 6.03
N ARG A 286 1.72 -14.26 6.27
CA ARG A 286 2.72 -13.84 5.27
C ARG A 286 2.48 -12.45 4.70
N ILE A 287 1.85 -11.58 5.46
CA ILE A 287 1.55 -10.21 5.08
C ILE A 287 2.67 -9.30 5.59
N PRO A 288 3.42 -8.63 4.70
CA PRO A 288 4.44 -7.68 5.11
C PRO A 288 3.81 -6.43 5.71
N VAL A 289 4.36 -5.99 6.85
CA VAL A 289 4.01 -4.73 7.49
C VAL A 289 5.23 -3.84 7.47
N THR A 290 5.12 -2.69 6.82
CA THR A 290 6.14 -1.64 6.80
C THR A 290 5.70 -0.47 7.68
N SER A 291 6.64 0.34 8.15
CA SER A 291 6.35 1.54 8.94
C SER A 291 7.08 2.75 8.36
N ILE A 292 6.38 3.88 8.30
CA ILE A 292 6.88 5.15 7.78
C ILE A 292 6.53 6.24 8.79
N ASP A 293 7.53 7.04 9.15
CA ASP A 293 7.36 8.17 10.08
C ASP A 293 7.00 9.49 9.35
N THR A 294 6.53 10.46 10.13
CA THR A 294 6.12 11.78 9.64
C THR A 294 7.28 12.77 9.48
N ILE A 295 8.51 12.42 9.85
CA ILE A 295 9.65 13.33 9.89
C ILE A 295 10.49 13.24 8.62
N LYS A 296 10.87 12.02 8.22
CA LYS A 296 11.70 11.79 7.03
C LYS A 296 10.88 11.92 5.75
N ASP A 297 11.55 12.22 4.66
CA ASP A 297 10.88 12.31 3.35
C ASP A 297 10.35 10.93 2.93
N THR A 298 9.09 10.90 2.53
CA THR A 298 8.33 9.67 2.24
C THR A 298 8.97 8.82 1.15
N ASP A 299 9.48 9.46 0.08
CA ASP A 299 10.14 8.75 -1.03
C ASP A 299 11.47 8.13 -0.62
N VAL A 300 12.21 8.77 0.29
CA VAL A 300 13.46 8.24 0.83
C VAL A 300 13.19 6.99 1.66
N GLN A 301 12.21 7.06 2.57
CA GLN A 301 11.84 5.92 3.41
C GLN A 301 11.34 4.73 2.55
N LEU A 302 10.50 4.99 1.54
CA LEU A 302 10.04 3.93 0.63
C LEU A 302 11.19 3.31 -0.16
N LYS A 303 12.14 4.11 -0.64
CA LYS A 303 13.33 3.60 -1.34
C LYS A 303 14.20 2.73 -0.43
N GLU A 304 14.35 3.11 0.84
CA GLU A 304 15.09 2.30 1.82
C GLU A 304 14.40 0.96 2.10
N LEU A 305 13.08 0.97 2.29
CA LEU A 305 12.29 -0.23 2.57
C LEU A 305 12.25 -1.22 1.40
N PHE A 306 12.19 -0.70 0.17
CA PHE A 306 12.02 -1.50 -1.05
C PHE A 306 13.27 -1.54 -1.93
N LYS A 307 14.43 -1.09 -1.43
CA LYS A 307 15.71 -1.34 -2.12
C LYS A 307 15.90 -2.84 -2.27
N SER A 308 15.94 -3.31 -3.52
CA SER A 308 16.43 -4.65 -3.83
C SER A 308 17.83 -4.78 -3.23
N LYS A 309 18.02 -5.67 -2.27
CA LYS A 309 19.36 -6.12 -1.89
C LYS A 309 19.94 -6.77 -3.17
N LYS A 310 20.72 -6.01 -3.91
CA LYS A 310 21.62 -6.61 -4.91
C LYS A 310 22.51 -7.59 -4.14
N LYS A 311 22.27 -8.89 -4.32
CA LYS A 311 23.25 -9.91 -4.04
C LYS A 311 24.25 -9.92 -5.18
#